data_cf6e759244da4d84cab2780f08d77860
#
_entry.id   cf6e759244da4d84cab2780f08d77860
#
_cell.length_a   1.000
_cell.length_b   1.000
_cell.length_c   1.000
_cell.angle_alpha   90.00
_cell.angle_beta   90.00
_cell.angle_gamma   90.00
#
_symmetry.space_group_name_H-M   'P 1'
#
loop_
_entity.id
_entity.type
_entity.pdbx_description
1 polymer ?
#
loop_
_entity_poly.entity_id
_entity_poly.type
_entity_poly.pdbx_seq_one_letter_code
_entity_poly.pdbx_strand_id
1 'polypeptide(L)'
;MGTSLMLKKSEQTIEKTYTYEEALATATDYFKGDTLAASVWVNKYALKDSFGKIYEKSPDDMHRRIAKELARIEAKYTNSLTESEIYDLLADFKYIIPQGSPMAGIGNHFQVSSLSNCFVIGTGADSYGGIIRTDEEQVQLMKRRGGVGHDLSHIRPKGSPVMNSALTSTGIVPFMERYSNSTR
;
A
#
# COMPACT_ATOMS: atom_id res chain seq x y z
N MET A 1 -18.27 19.93 -38.25
CA MET A 1 -16.81 20.12 -38.17
C MET A 1 -16.32 19.32 -36.97
N GLY A 2 -15.82 18.12 -37.24
CA GLY A 2 -15.36 17.22 -36.17
C GLY A 2 -13.89 17.47 -35.88
N THR A 3 -13.57 17.88 -34.65
CA THR A 3 -12.21 18.03 -34.19
C THR A 3 -11.72 16.65 -33.72
N SER A 4 -10.89 16.03 -34.57
CA SER A 4 -10.18 14.79 -34.25
C SER A 4 -9.18 15.06 -33.12
N LEU A 5 -9.44 14.52 -31.94
CA LEU A 5 -8.45 14.44 -30.85
C LEU A 5 -7.40 13.41 -31.27
N MET A 6 -6.30 13.85 -31.81
CA MET A 6 -5.09 13.02 -31.95
C MET A 6 -4.54 12.73 -30.56
N LEU A 7 -4.80 11.53 -30.06
CA LEU A 7 -4.05 10.96 -28.95
C LEU A 7 -2.58 10.86 -29.36
N LYS A 8 -1.73 11.73 -28.81
CA LYS A 8 -0.28 11.56 -28.88
C LYS A 8 0.05 10.20 -28.29
N LYS A 9 0.45 9.25 -29.13
CA LYS A 9 1.17 8.05 -28.66
C LYS A 9 2.43 8.55 -27.93
N SER A 10 2.43 8.46 -26.60
CA SER A 10 3.67 8.54 -25.85
C SER A 10 4.57 7.41 -26.35
N GLU A 11 5.80 7.74 -26.74
CA GLU A 11 6.85 6.75 -26.97
C GLU A 11 6.93 5.89 -25.71
N GLN A 12 6.50 4.65 -25.82
CA GLN A 12 6.67 3.65 -24.78
C GLN A 12 8.18 3.37 -24.71
N THR A 13 8.86 4.02 -23.79
CA THR A 13 10.17 3.57 -23.33
C THR A 13 9.97 2.12 -22.90
N ILE A 14 10.62 1.17 -23.58
CA ILE A 14 10.56 -0.27 -23.22
C ILE A 14 11.24 -0.36 -21.85
N GLU A 15 10.45 -0.39 -20.79
CA GLU A 15 10.95 -0.59 -19.44
C GLU A 15 11.54 -1.99 -19.34
N LYS A 16 12.79 -2.08 -18.86
CA LYS A 16 13.49 -3.35 -18.72
C LYS A 16 12.81 -4.17 -17.63
N THR A 17 12.53 -5.43 -17.91
CA THR A 17 11.94 -6.38 -16.96
C THR A 17 12.94 -7.47 -16.61
N TYR A 18 12.74 -8.08 -15.45
CA TYR A 18 13.61 -9.13 -14.90
C TYR A 18 12.79 -10.37 -14.55
N THR A 19 13.42 -11.53 -14.60
CA THR A 19 12.83 -12.76 -14.04
C THR A 19 12.91 -12.71 -12.50
N TYR A 20 12.16 -13.61 -11.86
CA TYR A 20 12.25 -13.74 -10.40
C TYR A 20 13.64 -14.13 -9.95
N GLU A 21 14.28 -15.06 -10.68
CA GLU A 21 15.61 -15.56 -10.39
C GLU A 21 16.69 -14.47 -10.54
N GLU A 22 16.62 -13.65 -11.58
CA GLU A 22 17.52 -12.51 -11.77
C GLU A 22 17.39 -11.48 -10.65
N ALA A 23 16.16 -11.14 -10.28
CA ALA A 23 15.89 -10.20 -9.19
C ALA A 23 16.34 -10.78 -7.83
N LEU A 24 16.06 -12.07 -7.58
CA LEU A 24 16.44 -12.73 -6.34
C LEU A 24 17.98 -12.80 -6.19
N ALA A 25 18.68 -13.16 -7.25
CA ALA A 25 20.15 -13.22 -7.24
C ALA A 25 20.75 -11.85 -6.93
N THR A 26 20.32 -10.81 -7.67
CA THR A 26 20.84 -9.44 -7.46
C THR A 26 20.49 -8.89 -6.07
N ALA A 27 19.29 -9.16 -5.58
CA ALA A 27 18.87 -8.75 -4.24
C ALA A 27 19.65 -9.52 -3.15
N THR A 28 19.96 -10.80 -3.37
CA THR A 28 20.80 -11.61 -2.45
C THR A 28 22.19 -11.01 -2.33
N ASP A 29 22.81 -10.61 -3.44
CA ASP A 29 24.11 -9.93 -3.42
C ASP A 29 24.03 -8.59 -2.68
N TYR A 30 22.96 -7.80 -2.91
CA TYR A 30 22.73 -6.55 -2.18
C TYR A 30 22.63 -6.77 -0.67
N PHE A 31 21.93 -7.80 -0.22
CA PHE A 31 21.78 -8.18 1.18
C PHE A 31 22.95 -9.05 1.71
N LYS A 32 24.09 -9.08 1.01
CA LYS A 32 25.31 -9.79 1.43
C LYS A 32 25.09 -11.27 1.76
N GLY A 33 24.25 -11.93 0.97
CA GLY A 33 23.96 -13.36 1.10
C GLY A 33 22.72 -13.70 1.92
N ASP A 34 22.00 -12.71 2.47
CA ASP A 34 20.72 -12.96 3.16
C ASP A 34 19.62 -13.24 2.14
N THR A 35 19.39 -14.52 1.86
CA THR A 35 18.38 -14.98 0.92
C THR A 35 16.95 -14.75 1.41
N LEU A 36 16.73 -14.72 2.74
CA LEU A 36 15.41 -14.43 3.30
C LEU A 36 15.03 -12.96 3.07
N ALA A 37 15.93 -12.03 3.40
CA ALA A 37 15.71 -10.61 3.14
C ALA A 37 15.49 -10.36 1.65
N ALA A 38 16.29 -10.98 0.77
CA ALA A 38 16.15 -10.86 -0.68
C ALA A 38 14.80 -11.35 -1.17
N SER A 39 14.37 -12.55 -0.75
CA SER A 39 13.09 -13.12 -1.17
C SER A 39 11.88 -12.29 -0.70
N VAL A 40 11.94 -11.79 0.55
CA VAL A 40 10.91 -10.89 1.09
C VAL A 40 10.84 -9.59 0.29
N TRP A 41 12.00 -8.99 -0.04
CA TRP A 41 12.04 -7.77 -0.82
C TRP A 41 11.47 -7.98 -2.23
N VAL A 42 11.93 -9.00 -2.95
CA VAL A 42 11.42 -9.30 -4.31
C VAL A 42 9.91 -9.54 -4.28
N ASN A 43 9.42 -10.32 -3.32
CA ASN A 43 8.00 -10.67 -3.28
C ASN A 43 7.09 -9.50 -2.89
N LYS A 44 7.53 -8.63 -1.96
CA LYS A 44 6.66 -7.62 -1.35
C LYS A 44 6.89 -6.19 -1.85
N TYR A 45 8.12 -5.83 -2.26
CA TYR A 45 8.50 -4.42 -2.43
C TYR A 45 9.00 -4.05 -3.82
N ALA A 46 9.62 -4.99 -4.54
CA ALA A 46 10.05 -4.75 -5.92
C ALA A 46 8.88 -4.28 -6.79
N LEU A 47 9.15 -3.30 -7.64
CA LEU A 47 8.13 -2.75 -8.56
C LEU A 47 7.64 -3.82 -9.52
N LYS A 48 6.32 -4.03 -9.54
CA LYS A 48 5.64 -4.98 -10.41
C LYS A 48 4.40 -4.38 -11.02
N ASP A 49 4.08 -4.83 -12.23
CA ASP A 49 2.78 -4.56 -12.83
C ASP A 49 1.69 -5.54 -12.34
N SER A 50 0.47 -5.37 -12.84
CA SER A 50 -0.67 -6.23 -12.51
C SER A 50 -0.56 -7.66 -13.08
N PHE A 51 0.41 -7.92 -13.94
CA PHE A 51 0.70 -9.23 -14.53
C PHE A 51 1.87 -9.93 -13.84
N GLY A 52 2.47 -9.30 -12.83
CA GLY A 52 3.58 -9.85 -12.06
C GLY A 52 4.96 -9.66 -12.71
N LYS A 53 5.08 -8.89 -13.78
CA LYS A 53 6.38 -8.53 -14.35
C LYS A 53 7.15 -7.65 -13.38
N ILE A 54 8.43 -7.96 -13.17
CA ILE A 54 9.32 -7.27 -12.22
C ILE A 54 10.15 -6.24 -12.97
N TYR A 55 10.16 -5.00 -12.50
CA TYR A 55 10.87 -3.85 -13.09
C TYR A 55 12.08 -3.41 -12.28
N GLU A 56 12.29 -3.98 -11.10
CA GLU A 56 13.41 -3.70 -10.20
C GLU A 56 14.10 -5.00 -9.81
N LYS A 57 15.42 -5.02 -9.85
CA LYS A 57 16.21 -6.22 -9.52
C LYS A 57 16.89 -6.15 -8.14
N SER A 58 16.93 -4.94 -7.52
CA SER A 58 17.57 -4.73 -6.23
C SER A 58 16.90 -3.61 -5.44
N PRO A 59 17.12 -3.54 -4.12
CA PRO A 59 16.69 -2.38 -3.31
C PRO A 59 17.29 -1.05 -3.79
N ASP A 60 18.43 -1.04 -4.46
CA ASP A 60 18.99 0.17 -5.05
C ASP A 60 18.07 0.77 -6.11
N ASP A 61 17.50 -0.04 -7.01
CA ASP A 61 16.52 0.41 -8.00
C ASP A 61 15.29 1.02 -7.33
N MET A 62 14.81 0.40 -6.25
CA MET A 62 13.69 0.91 -5.44
C MET A 62 14.04 2.27 -4.81
N HIS A 63 15.23 2.43 -4.23
CA HIS A 63 15.66 3.70 -3.64
C HIS A 63 15.74 4.80 -4.69
N ARG A 64 16.23 4.50 -5.90
CA ARG A 64 16.25 5.46 -7.02
C ARG A 64 14.85 5.86 -7.47
N ARG A 65 13.92 4.91 -7.57
CA ARG A 65 12.52 5.22 -7.89
C ARG A 65 11.90 6.15 -6.84
N ILE A 66 12.08 5.84 -5.57
CA ILE A 66 11.55 6.65 -4.46
C ILE A 66 12.18 8.06 -4.50
N ALA A 67 13.51 8.15 -4.62
CA ALA A 67 14.22 9.42 -4.66
C ALA A 67 13.75 10.29 -5.84
N LYS A 68 13.61 9.72 -7.03
CA LYS A 68 13.10 10.41 -8.22
C LYS A 68 11.70 10.98 -8.01
N GLU A 69 10.79 10.20 -7.43
CA GLU A 69 9.41 10.65 -7.22
C GLU A 69 9.34 11.71 -6.11
N LEU A 70 10.12 11.58 -5.05
CA LEU A 70 10.20 12.60 -4.00
C LEU A 70 10.81 13.89 -4.53
N ALA A 71 11.89 13.83 -5.31
CA ALA A 71 12.49 15.00 -5.94
C ALA A 71 11.51 15.75 -6.88
N ARG A 72 10.65 14.99 -7.58
CA ARG A 72 9.58 15.60 -8.41
C ARG A 72 8.60 16.42 -7.56
N ILE A 73 8.33 16.00 -6.33
CA ILE A 73 7.47 16.75 -5.40
C ILE A 73 8.24 17.90 -4.76
N GLU A 74 9.49 17.65 -4.32
CA GLU A 74 10.39 18.64 -3.75
C GLU A 74 10.60 19.86 -4.67
N ALA A 75 10.68 19.65 -5.97
CA ALA A 75 10.83 20.72 -6.97
C ALA A 75 9.74 21.80 -6.92
N LYS A 76 8.67 21.60 -6.14
CA LYS A 76 7.62 22.61 -5.89
C LYS A 76 7.96 23.57 -4.76
N TYR A 77 9.03 23.33 -4.02
CA TYR A 77 9.43 24.10 -2.85
C TYR A 77 10.73 24.85 -3.12
N THR A 78 10.94 25.96 -2.42
CA THR A 78 12.09 26.87 -2.67
C THR A 78 13.44 26.30 -2.20
N ASN A 79 13.46 25.45 -1.21
CA ASN A 79 14.66 24.79 -0.66
C ASN A 79 14.58 23.28 -0.90
N SER A 80 14.32 22.89 -2.14
CA SER A 80 14.12 21.50 -2.50
C SER A 80 15.41 20.70 -2.43
N LEU A 81 15.30 19.48 -1.89
CA LEU A 81 16.35 18.46 -2.01
C LEU A 81 16.42 17.95 -3.44
N THR A 82 17.62 17.66 -3.90
CA THR A 82 17.87 17.01 -5.19
C THR A 82 17.59 15.51 -5.11
N GLU A 83 17.40 14.87 -6.26
CA GLU A 83 17.25 13.41 -6.34
C GLU A 83 18.44 12.68 -5.72
N SER A 84 19.67 13.19 -5.92
CA SER A 84 20.88 12.58 -5.35
C SER A 84 20.90 12.67 -3.83
N GLU A 85 20.57 13.82 -3.26
CA GLU A 85 20.52 14.01 -1.81
C GLU A 85 19.46 13.10 -1.16
N ILE A 86 18.30 12.96 -1.78
CA ILE A 86 17.24 12.05 -1.30
C ILE A 86 17.69 10.60 -1.41
N TYR A 87 18.33 10.24 -2.54
CA TYR A 87 18.88 8.89 -2.71
C TYR A 87 19.92 8.56 -1.64
N ASP A 88 20.85 9.46 -1.34
CA ASP A 88 21.89 9.27 -0.33
C ASP A 88 21.31 9.04 1.09
N LEU A 89 20.13 9.61 1.37
CA LEU A 89 19.42 9.35 2.62
C LEU A 89 18.80 7.94 2.68
N LEU A 90 18.40 7.39 1.53
CA LEU A 90 17.73 6.08 1.41
C LEU A 90 18.72 4.93 1.19
N ALA A 91 19.85 5.21 0.51
CA ALA A 91 20.81 4.21 0.08
C ALA A 91 21.25 3.31 1.24
N ASP A 92 21.34 2.00 0.96
CA ASP A 92 21.71 0.96 1.93
C ASP A 92 20.85 0.92 3.20
N PHE A 93 19.65 1.53 3.17
CA PHE A 93 18.78 1.69 4.34
C PHE A 93 19.48 2.39 5.52
N LYS A 94 20.40 3.30 5.21
CA LYS A 94 21.34 3.86 6.20
C LYS A 94 20.71 4.89 7.12
N TYR A 95 19.99 5.87 6.57
CA TYR A 95 19.41 6.98 7.35
C TYR A 95 17.88 6.93 7.37
N ILE A 96 17.26 6.60 6.25
CA ILE A 96 15.82 6.50 6.11
C ILE A 96 15.47 5.07 5.66
N ILE A 97 14.67 4.40 6.47
CA ILE A 97 14.09 3.09 6.15
C ILE A 97 12.59 3.29 5.98
N PRO A 98 12.07 3.39 4.75
CA PRO A 98 10.64 3.54 4.53
C PRO A 98 9.87 2.30 5.01
N GLN A 99 8.63 2.50 5.42
CA GLN A 99 7.74 1.38 5.69
C GLN A 99 7.26 0.71 4.39
N GLY A 100 6.62 -0.46 4.50
CA GLY A 100 6.29 -1.30 3.36
C GLY A 100 5.41 -0.65 2.29
N SER A 101 4.42 0.16 2.68
CA SER A 101 3.56 0.85 1.71
C SER A 101 4.29 1.96 0.94
N PRO A 102 5.09 2.83 1.57
CA PRO A 102 5.99 3.73 0.87
C PRO A 102 6.98 3.01 -0.04
N MET A 103 7.64 1.94 0.42
CA MET A 103 8.59 1.17 -0.40
C MET A 103 7.95 0.65 -1.69
N ALA A 104 6.74 0.11 -1.60
CA ALA A 104 6.05 -0.47 -2.75
C ALA A 104 5.27 0.55 -3.59
N GLY A 105 4.84 1.68 -2.99
CA GLY A 105 3.85 2.60 -3.56
C GLY A 105 4.43 3.90 -4.13
N ILE A 106 5.49 4.46 -3.53
CA ILE A 106 6.06 5.72 -4.04
C ILE A 106 6.66 5.50 -5.42
N GLY A 107 6.19 6.28 -6.40
CA GLY A 107 6.61 6.16 -7.81
C GLY A 107 6.08 4.93 -8.54
N ASN A 108 5.20 4.13 -7.93
CA ASN A 108 4.53 3.02 -8.59
C ASN A 108 3.32 3.55 -9.38
N HIS A 109 3.39 3.48 -10.71
CA HIS A 109 2.32 3.90 -11.60
C HIS A 109 1.47 2.73 -12.14
N PHE A 110 1.82 1.48 -11.82
CA PHE A 110 1.08 0.30 -12.25
C PHE A 110 -0.11 -0.03 -11.35
N GLN A 111 -0.03 0.34 -10.07
CA GLN A 111 -1.02 -0.04 -9.06
C GLN A 111 -1.41 1.16 -8.18
N VAL A 112 -2.71 1.26 -7.88
CA VAL A 112 -3.20 2.20 -6.88
C VAL A 112 -3.02 1.58 -5.49
N SER A 113 -2.14 2.15 -4.68
CA SER A 113 -1.88 1.69 -3.32
C SER A 113 -1.91 2.86 -2.33
N SER A 114 -2.17 2.55 -1.06
CA SER A 114 -1.98 3.49 0.04
C SER A 114 -0.49 3.68 0.31
N LEU A 115 -0.10 4.90 0.67
CA LEU A 115 1.24 5.19 1.22
C LEU A 115 1.27 5.06 2.75
N SER A 116 0.11 4.88 3.40
CA SER A 116 0.02 4.54 4.83
C SER A 116 -0.15 3.04 4.99
N ASN A 117 0.58 2.45 5.97
CA ASN A 117 0.50 1.01 6.21
C ASN A 117 -0.72 0.62 7.01
N CYS A 118 -1.13 1.46 7.98
CA CYS A 118 -2.17 1.10 8.94
C CYS A 118 -3.15 2.26 9.16
N PHE A 119 -4.40 1.89 9.40
CA PHE A 119 -5.51 2.79 9.67
C PHE A 119 -6.28 2.29 10.88
N VAL A 120 -6.78 3.22 11.69
CA VAL A 120 -7.80 2.92 12.69
C VAL A 120 -9.12 3.46 12.18
N ILE A 121 -10.11 2.59 12.06
CA ILE A 121 -11.48 2.93 11.67
C ILE A 121 -12.46 2.43 12.73
N GLY A 122 -13.67 2.97 12.72
CA GLY A 122 -14.69 2.54 13.64
C GLY A 122 -16.04 3.11 13.28
N THR A 123 -17.10 2.52 13.83
CA THR A 123 -18.43 3.06 13.64
C THR A 123 -18.68 4.18 14.65
N GLY A 124 -19.03 5.37 14.15
CA GLY A 124 -19.52 6.46 14.98
C GLY A 124 -20.98 6.27 15.44
N ALA A 125 -21.64 5.20 14.97
CA ALA A 125 -23.04 4.92 15.25
C ALA A 125 -23.24 3.45 15.62
N ASP A 126 -23.92 3.21 16.77
CA ASP A 126 -24.34 1.88 17.21
C ASP A 126 -25.56 1.43 16.39
N SER A 127 -25.30 1.08 15.13
CA SER A 127 -26.34 0.66 14.17
C SER A 127 -25.78 -0.26 13.11
N TYR A 128 -26.61 -1.10 12.51
CA TYR A 128 -26.23 -1.94 11.36
C TYR A 128 -25.69 -1.10 10.19
N GLY A 129 -26.27 0.07 9.94
CA GLY A 129 -25.78 0.96 8.88
C GLY A 129 -24.34 1.41 9.13
N GLY A 130 -24.00 1.80 10.36
CA GLY A 130 -22.64 2.16 10.76
C GLY A 130 -21.67 0.98 10.63
N ILE A 131 -22.08 -0.20 11.11
CA ILE A 131 -21.27 -1.43 11.08
C ILE A 131 -20.96 -1.85 9.64
N ILE A 132 -21.95 -1.84 8.74
CA ILE A 132 -21.77 -2.23 7.33
C ILE A 132 -20.90 -1.20 6.59
N ARG A 133 -21.07 0.08 6.87
CA ARG A 133 -20.22 1.13 6.31
C ARG A 133 -18.76 0.96 6.72
N THR A 134 -18.50 0.66 7.99
CA THR A 134 -17.14 0.37 8.47
C THR A 134 -16.52 -0.86 7.78
N ASP A 135 -17.33 -1.89 7.51
CA ASP A 135 -16.91 -3.06 6.73
C ASP A 135 -16.51 -2.68 5.29
N GLU A 136 -17.30 -1.84 4.63
CA GLU A 136 -16.97 -1.31 3.31
C GLU A 136 -15.65 -0.51 3.34
N GLU A 137 -15.48 0.39 4.31
CA GLU A 137 -14.27 1.18 4.48
C GLU A 137 -13.04 0.29 4.68
N GLN A 138 -13.15 -0.76 5.50
CA GLN A 138 -12.11 -1.77 5.69
C GLN A 138 -11.68 -2.39 4.35
N VAL A 139 -12.62 -2.89 3.57
CA VAL A 139 -12.33 -3.52 2.27
C VAL A 139 -11.65 -2.53 1.32
N GLN A 140 -12.10 -1.27 1.29
CA GLN A 140 -11.50 -0.24 0.43
C GLN A 140 -10.05 0.10 0.83
N LEU A 141 -9.71 0.05 2.11
CA LEU A 141 -8.35 0.29 2.61
C LEU A 141 -7.46 -0.93 2.37
N MET A 142 -7.93 -2.12 2.72
CA MET A 142 -7.13 -3.35 2.64
C MET A 142 -6.79 -3.74 1.20
N LYS A 143 -7.69 -3.54 0.23
CA LYS A 143 -7.39 -3.76 -1.19
C LYS A 143 -6.29 -2.85 -1.74
N ARG A 144 -5.95 -1.77 -1.02
CA ARG A 144 -4.87 -0.84 -1.34
C ARG A 144 -3.64 -1.02 -0.45
N ARG A 145 -3.50 -2.19 0.18
CA ARG A 145 -2.39 -2.55 1.09
C ARG A 145 -2.41 -1.82 2.44
N GLY A 146 -3.52 -1.22 2.85
CA GLY A 146 -3.69 -0.65 4.18
C GLY A 146 -4.13 -1.71 5.18
N GLY A 147 -3.38 -1.91 6.26
CA GLY A 147 -3.83 -2.69 7.42
C GLY A 147 -4.90 -1.90 8.19
N VAL A 148 -5.87 -2.58 8.79
CA VAL A 148 -6.98 -1.93 9.49
C VAL A 148 -7.14 -2.45 10.90
N GLY A 149 -7.20 -1.52 11.87
CA GLY A 149 -7.66 -1.76 13.23
C GLY A 149 -9.04 -1.14 13.44
N HIS A 150 -9.90 -1.81 14.22
CA HIS A 150 -11.26 -1.37 14.48
C HIS A 150 -11.43 -0.82 15.89
N ASP A 151 -12.03 0.36 16.01
CA ASP A 151 -12.61 0.82 17.28
C ASP A 151 -14.07 0.36 17.35
N LEU A 152 -14.36 -0.53 18.27
CA LEU A 152 -15.67 -1.14 18.51
C LEU A 152 -16.35 -0.61 19.78
N SER A 153 -15.77 0.38 20.44
CA SER A 153 -16.23 0.88 21.75
C SER A 153 -17.65 1.46 21.74
N HIS A 154 -18.12 1.89 20.58
CA HIS A 154 -19.47 2.47 20.41
C HIS A 154 -20.58 1.43 20.24
N ILE A 155 -20.23 0.15 20.03
CA ILE A 155 -21.24 -0.91 19.85
C ILE A 155 -21.72 -1.37 21.23
N ARG A 156 -23.04 -1.37 21.43
CA ARG A 156 -23.68 -1.77 22.68
C ARG A 156 -23.35 -3.22 23.08
N PRO A 157 -23.29 -3.53 24.38
CA PRO A 157 -22.98 -4.88 24.84
C PRO A 157 -24.12 -5.86 24.55
N LYS A 158 -23.78 -7.17 24.63
CA LYS A 158 -24.75 -8.26 24.53
C LYS A 158 -25.86 -8.10 25.61
N GLY A 159 -27.10 -8.33 25.20
CA GLY A 159 -28.28 -8.24 26.08
C GLY A 159 -28.87 -6.84 26.24
N SER A 160 -28.21 -5.79 25.70
CA SER A 160 -28.81 -4.45 25.70
C SER A 160 -30.11 -4.44 24.89
N PRO A 161 -31.15 -3.69 25.31
CA PRO A 161 -32.41 -3.61 24.58
C PRO A 161 -32.23 -2.94 23.23
N VAL A 162 -32.96 -3.44 22.23
CA VAL A 162 -33.04 -2.86 20.88
C VAL A 162 -34.50 -2.61 20.50
N MET A 163 -34.75 -1.55 19.70
CA MET A 163 -36.06 -1.14 19.28
C MET A 163 -36.56 -1.85 18.01
N ASN A 164 -36.26 -3.16 17.91
CA ASN A 164 -36.70 -3.98 16.77
C ASN A 164 -37.12 -5.39 17.26
N SER A 165 -37.54 -6.25 16.32
CA SER A 165 -38.05 -7.60 16.62
C SER A 165 -37.04 -8.54 17.28
N ALA A 166 -35.74 -8.22 17.30
CA ALA A 166 -34.73 -9.00 17.99
C ALA A 166 -34.73 -8.80 19.51
N LEU A 167 -35.35 -7.74 20.01
CA LEU A 167 -35.50 -7.35 21.42
C LEU A 167 -34.19 -7.05 22.13
N THR A 168 -33.14 -7.81 21.91
CA THR A 168 -31.83 -7.67 22.55
C THR A 168 -30.68 -7.73 21.56
N SER A 169 -29.57 -7.05 21.88
CA SER A 169 -28.32 -7.04 21.12
C SER A 169 -27.55 -8.36 21.29
N THR A 170 -26.91 -8.82 20.23
CA THR A 170 -25.95 -9.94 20.25
C THR A 170 -24.56 -9.54 20.75
N GLY A 171 -24.31 -8.23 20.90
CA GLY A 171 -23.01 -7.67 21.30
C GLY A 171 -22.01 -7.57 20.13
N ILE A 172 -20.73 -7.41 20.45
CA ILE A 172 -19.68 -7.08 19.47
C ILE A 172 -19.13 -8.29 18.70
N VAL A 173 -19.17 -9.50 19.29
CA VAL A 173 -18.48 -10.70 18.75
C VAL A 173 -18.91 -11.02 17.31
N PRO A 174 -20.21 -11.05 16.94
CA PRO A 174 -20.62 -11.34 15.57
C PRO A 174 -20.08 -10.29 14.55
N PHE A 175 -19.87 -9.04 14.97
CA PHE A 175 -19.34 -8.01 14.11
C PHE A 175 -17.81 -8.13 13.96
N MET A 176 -17.08 -8.54 14.99
CA MET A 176 -15.66 -8.90 14.90
C MET A 176 -15.45 -10.06 13.92
N GLU A 177 -16.28 -11.10 14.00
CA GLU A 177 -16.26 -12.23 13.06
C GLU A 177 -16.54 -11.77 11.62
N ARG A 178 -17.53 -10.90 11.43
CA ARG A 178 -17.84 -10.30 10.13
C ARG A 178 -16.62 -9.58 9.55
N TYR A 179 -16.02 -8.66 10.30
CA TYR A 179 -14.83 -7.91 9.85
C TYR A 179 -13.64 -8.82 9.56
N SER A 180 -13.46 -9.88 10.35
CA SER A 180 -12.41 -10.88 10.11
C SER A 180 -12.63 -11.70 8.83
N ASN A 181 -13.88 -11.89 8.41
CA ASN A 181 -14.23 -12.73 7.25
C ASN A 181 -14.36 -11.94 5.95
N SER A 182 -14.68 -10.64 6.01
CA SER A 182 -14.96 -9.84 4.80
C SER A 182 -13.74 -9.59 3.90
N THR A 183 -12.52 -9.85 4.39
CA THR A 183 -11.26 -9.60 3.68
C THR A 183 -10.39 -10.86 3.49
N ARG A 184 -10.95 -12.03 3.70
CA ARG A 184 -10.32 -13.32 3.46
C ARG A 184 -10.49 -13.82 2.04
#